data_fe38caedc318e2fa2c50085f87df0b3e
#
_entry.id   fe38caedc318e2fa2c50085f87df0b3e
#
_cell.length_a   1.000
_cell.length_b   1.000
_cell.length_c   1.000
_cell.angle_alpha   90.00
_cell.angle_beta   90.00
_cell.angle_gamma   90.00
#
_symmetry.space_group_name_H-M   'P 1'
#
loop_
_entity.id
_entity.type
_entity.pdbx_description
1 polymer ?
#
loop_
_entity_poly.entity_id
_entity_poly.type
_entity_poly.pdbx_seq_one_letter_code
_entity_poly.pdbx_strand_id
1 'polypeptide(L)'
;PMHLEGARDYLKATASRIPALWVEIASRSARAGAQFVLDLPQHPKVMADMRHLSGLERAVHEAAQALSEYADFLDSGIAPLAQGDFACGRLYFEHLLRRRHFLDVGVDEVRALGVRLLEETRAALLQECRALGGGDDVAALTRRLNANHPPQAQLLEVYRMQMQAAQAFVSSHDLVSVPQATRLEVMETPLFLRHQIPFAAYNEPVPNDPGQQGYYYVTPPVDEEQLAEHSYAGIMHTCAHEAWPGHHLPFVTANQNPIARSLPRR
;
A
#
# COMPACT_ATOMS: atom_id res chain seq x y z
N PRO A 1 13.08 6.03 21.28
CA PRO A 1 13.75 5.00 22.10
C PRO A 1 12.80 4.28 23.05
N MET A 2 12.18 4.97 23.99
CA MET A 2 11.33 4.39 25.06
C MET A 2 10.24 3.43 24.56
N HIS A 3 9.54 3.73 23.47
CA HIS A 3 8.54 2.82 22.90
C HIS A 3 9.15 1.53 22.35
N LEU A 4 10.34 1.62 21.74
CA LEU A 4 11.06 0.45 21.22
C LEU A 4 11.60 -0.44 22.35
N GLU A 5 11.99 0.16 23.49
CA GLU A 5 12.42 -0.60 24.67
C GLU A 5 11.26 -1.41 25.26
N GLY A 6 10.09 -0.79 25.48
CA GLY A 6 8.90 -1.49 25.95
C GLY A 6 8.43 -2.61 25.00
N ALA A 7 8.58 -2.41 23.68
CA ALA A 7 8.25 -3.43 22.68
C ALA A 7 9.17 -4.65 22.78
N ARG A 8 10.47 -4.47 23.10
CA ARG A 8 11.44 -5.57 23.19
C ARG A 8 11.05 -6.63 24.22
N ASP A 9 10.57 -6.23 25.39
CA ASP A 9 10.19 -7.17 26.46
C ASP A 9 8.95 -7.97 26.07
N TYR A 10 7.96 -7.31 25.47
CA TYR A 10 6.77 -7.99 24.96
C TYR A 10 7.10 -8.98 23.85
N LEU A 11 7.94 -8.60 22.88
CA LEU A 11 8.35 -9.46 21.80
C LEU A 11 9.15 -10.68 22.28
N LYS A 12 10.07 -10.51 23.25
CA LYS A 12 10.78 -11.63 23.87
C LYS A 12 9.82 -12.65 24.49
N ALA A 13 8.83 -12.16 25.22
CA ALA A 13 7.83 -13.03 25.89
C ALA A 13 6.91 -13.77 24.90
N THR A 14 6.79 -13.28 23.67
CA THR A 14 5.87 -13.81 22.64
C THR A 14 6.56 -14.33 21.40
N ALA A 15 7.89 -14.35 21.37
CA ALA A 15 8.72 -14.62 20.17
C ALA A 15 8.30 -15.88 19.40
N SER A 16 8.05 -16.99 20.08
CA SER A 16 7.65 -18.27 19.46
C SER A 16 6.28 -18.21 18.74
N ARG A 17 5.47 -17.21 19.01
CA ARG A 17 4.15 -17.02 18.38
C ARG A 17 4.21 -16.05 17.20
N ILE A 18 5.34 -15.42 16.97
CA ILE A 18 5.51 -14.43 15.90
C ILE A 18 5.89 -15.16 14.61
N PRO A 19 5.20 -14.91 13.47
CA PRO A 19 5.61 -15.40 12.18
C PRO A 19 6.99 -14.86 11.76
N ALA A 20 7.88 -15.71 11.27
CA ALA A 20 9.23 -15.32 10.86
C ALA A 20 9.21 -14.20 9.79
N LEU A 21 8.28 -14.28 8.83
CA LEU A 21 8.09 -13.25 7.80
C LEU A 21 7.81 -11.86 8.40
N TRP A 22 7.04 -11.78 9.48
CA TRP A 22 6.74 -10.47 10.12
C TRP A 22 7.98 -9.87 10.78
N VAL A 23 8.85 -10.72 11.34
CA VAL A 23 10.12 -10.26 11.92
C VAL A 23 11.04 -9.72 10.83
N GLU A 24 11.14 -10.42 9.70
CA GLU A 24 11.91 -9.99 8.54
C GLU A 24 11.45 -8.62 8.00
N ILE A 25 10.14 -8.47 7.79
CA ILE A 25 9.56 -7.21 7.30
C ILE A 25 9.81 -6.08 8.30
N ALA A 26 9.60 -6.34 9.61
CA ALA A 26 9.80 -5.33 10.65
C ALA A 26 11.27 -4.90 10.76
N SER A 27 12.21 -5.82 10.66
CA SER A 27 13.65 -5.53 10.66
C SER A 27 14.04 -4.65 9.46
N ARG A 28 13.63 -5.02 8.26
CA ARG A 28 13.84 -4.21 7.04
C ARG A 28 13.24 -2.81 7.17
N SER A 29 12.02 -2.71 7.71
CA SER A 29 11.35 -1.42 7.92
C SER A 29 12.09 -0.55 8.92
N ALA A 30 12.61 -1.13 10.00
CA ALA A 30 13.38 -0.39 11.00
C ALA A 30 14.69 0.14 10.41
N ARG A 31 15.42 -0.67 9.63
CA ARG A 31 16.67 -0.23 8.95
C ARG A 31 16.39 0.88 7.92
N ALA A 32 15.38 0.70 7.09
CA ALA A 32 14.99 1.71 6.10
C ALA A 32 14.48 3.00 6.77
N GLY A 33 13.76 2.87 7.90
CA GLY A 33 13.34 3.99 8.73
C GLY A 33 14.51 4.75 9.36
N ALA A 34 15.57 4.04 9.81
CA ALA A 34 16.77 4.68 10.31
C ALA A 34 17.43 5.56 9.25
N GLN A 35 17.57 5.07 8.03
CA GLN A 35 18.12 5.85 6.91
C GLN A 35 17.24 7.06 6.59
N PHE A 36 15.93 6.85 6.48
CA PHE A 36 14.97 7.95 6.23
C PHE A 36 15.09 9.07 7.26
N VAL A 37 15.21 8.73 8.54
CA VAL A 37 15.36 9.71 9.62
C VAL A 37 16.67 10.48 9.47
N LEU A 38 17.77 9.82 9.09
CA LEU A 38 19.07 10.46 8.83
C LEU A 38 19.03 11.46 7.66
N ASP A 39 18.18 11.20 6.67
CA ASP A 39 18.02 12.06 5.49
C ASP A 39 17.13 13.31 5.76
N LEU A 40 16.33 13.28 6.84
CA LEU A 40 15.39 14.36 7.16
C LEU A 40 16.02 15.77 7.23
N PRO A 41 17.22 15.99 7.84
CA PRO A 41 17.82 17.31 7.89
C PRO A 41 18.12 17.91 6.51
N GLN A 42 18.29 17.07 5.49
CA GLN A 42 18.57 17.48 4.12
C GLN A 42 17.31 17.75 3.29
N HIS A 43 16.13 17.45 3.84
CA HIS A 43 14.89 17.68 3.14
C HIS A 43 14.63 19.19 2.93
N PRO A 44 14.27 19.66 1.70
CA PRO A 44 14.15 21.10 1.40
C PRO A 44 13.21 21.87 2.35
N LYS A 45 12.09 21.27 2.76
CA LYS A 45 11.15 21.90 3.72
C LYS A 45 11.74 22.02 5.13
N VAL A 46 12.62 21.11 5.54
CA VAL A 46 13.31 21.14 6.83
C VAL A 46 14.42 22.19 6.78
N MET A 47 15.19 22.22 5.70
CA MET A 47 16.25 23.22 5.48
C MET A 47 15.72 24.64 5.41
N ALA A 48 14.49 24.84 4.95
CA ALA A 48 13.85 26.16 4.91
C ALA A 48 13.56 26.74 6.31
N ASP A 49 13.50 25.91 7.37
CA ASP A 49 13.29 26.34 8.75
C ASP A 49 14.54 26.06 9.62
N MET A 50 15.54 26.90 9.43
CA MET A 50 16.86 26.81 10.10
C MET A 50 16.84 26.91 11.63
N ARG A 51 15.74 27.36 12.24
CA ARG A 51 15.67 27.70 13.68
C ARG A 51 15.81 26.49 14.61
N HIS A 52 15.60 25.29 14.10
CA HIS A 52 15.55 24.06 14.92
C HIS A 52 16.61 23.02 14.55
N LEU A 53 17.53 23.31 13.63
CA LEU A 53 18.46 22.32 13.07
C LEU A 53 19.34 21.64 14.12
N SER A 54 19.92 22.37 15.09
CA SER A 54 20.83 21.75 16.07
C SER A 54 20.16 20.73 17.00
N GLY A 55 18.90 21.00 17.39
CA GLY A 55 18.11 20.06 18.16
C GLY A 55 17.63 18.86 17.32
N LEU A 56 17.30 19.11 16.06
CA LEU A 56 16.88 18.10 15.11
C LEU A 56 17.98 17.09 14.81
N GLU A 57 19.20 17.53 14.53
CA GLU A 57 20.35 16.66 14.23
C GLU A 57 20.59 15.62 15.35
N ARG A 58 20.58 16.07 16.60
CA ARG A 58 20.71 15.14 17.73
C ARG A 58 19.56 14.15 17.80
N ALA A 59 18.34 14.62 17.70
CA ALA A 59 17.14 13.76 17.76
C ALA A 59 17.10 12.73 16.62
N VAL A 60 17.54 13.14 15.43
CA VAL A 60 17.68 12.29 14.24
C VAL A 60 18.68 11.15 14.49
N HIS A 61 19.89 11.46 15.00
CA HIS A 61 20.88 10.46 15.29
C HIS A 61 20.43 9.47 16.38
N GLU A 62 19.84 9.97 17.47
CA GLU A 62 19.27 9.15 18.53
C GLU A 62 18.16 8.23 18.02
N ALA A 63 17.28 8.74 17.16
CA ALA A 63 16.18 7.95 16.56
C ALA A 63 16.71 6.89 15.58
N ALA A 64 17.65 7.26 14.70
CA ALA A 64 18.25 6.34 13.75
C ALA A 64 19.02 5.22 14.44
N GLN A 65 19.78 5.55 15.48
CA GLN A 65 20.47 4.55 16.31
C GLN A 65 19.47 3.60 16.97
N ALA A 66 18.42 4.11 17.59
CA ALA A 66 17.41 3.29 18.26
C ALA A 66 16.69 2.35 17.27
N LEU A 67 16.40 2.80 16.04
CA LEU A 67 15.82 1.97 14.98
C LEU A 67 16.80 0.89 14.51
N SER A 68 18.07 1.21 14.34
CA SER A 68 19.11 0.24 13.95
C SER A 68 19.29 -0.83 15.03
N GLU A 69 19.42 -0.43 16.30
CA GLU A 69 19.51 -1.36 17.44
C GLU A 69 18.25 -2.22 17.59
N TYR A 70 17.08 -1.68 17.23
CA TYR A 70 15.85 -2.45 17.23
C TYR A 70 15.82 -3.49 16.11
N ALA A 71 16.29 -3.15 14.92
CA ALA A 71 16.47 -4.11 13.83
C ALA A 71 17.43 -5.24 14.21
N ASP A 72 18.57 -4.92 14.81
CA ASP A 72 19.54 -5.92 15.29
C ASP A 72 18.94 -6.83 16.35
N PHE A 73 18.13 -6.28 17.25
CA PHE A 73 17.38 -7.06 18.24
C PHE A 73 16.35 -7.99 17.58
N LEU A 74 15.64 -7.54 16.54
CA LEU A 74 14.71 -8.39 15.81
C LEU A 74 15.44 -9.55 15.12
N ASP A 75 16.55 -9.27 14.44
CA ASP A 75 17.32 -10.27 13.70
C ASP A 75 18.00 -11.29 14.61
N SER A 76 18.61 -10.84 15.71
CA SER A 76 19.39 -11.70 16.60
C SER A 76 18.60 -12.30 17.77
N GLY A 77 17.61 -11.55 18.28
CA GLY A 77 16.87 -11.93 19.48
C GLY A 77 15.52 -12.56 19.24
N ILE A 78 14.84 -12.20 18.15
CA ILE A 78 13.48 -12.66 17.86
C ILE A 78 13.44 -13.64 16.69
N ALA A 79 14.11 -13.35 15.57
CA ALA A 79 14.05 -14.19 14.37
C ALA A 79 14.40 -15.67 14.62
N PRO A 80 15.43 -16.03 15.44
CA PRO A 80 15.72 -17.43 15.73
C PRO A 80 14.62 -18.17 16.49
N LEU A 81 13.72 -17.44 17.16
CA LEU A 81 12.63 -17.97 17.99
C LEU A 81 11.28 -17.89 17.29
N ALA A 82 11.18 -17.17 16.17
CA ALA A 82 9.94 -16.90 15.45
C ALA A 82 9.47 -18.15 14.68
N GLN A 83 8.45 -18.80 15.22
CA GLN A 83 7.86 -20.07 14.68
C GLN A 83 6.34 -19.94 14.54
N GLY A 84 5.78 -18.75 14.74
CA GLY A 84 4.34 -18.52 14.67
C GLY A 84 3.80 -18.70 13.27
N ASP A 85 2.53 -19.09 13.20
CA ASP A 85 1.75 -19.10 11.96
C ASP A 85 0.92 -17.82 11.89
N PHE A 86 0.80 -17.23 10.69
CA PHE A 86 -0.11 -16.11 10.44
C PHE A 86 -1.54 -16.54 10.16
N ALA A 87 -1.77 -17.83 9.93
CA ALA A 87 -3.12 -18.36 9.78
C ALA A 87 -3.86 -18.36 11.12
N CYS A 88 -5.01 -17.70 11.16
CA CYS A 88 -5.80 -17.57 12.39
C CYS A 88 -6.54 -18.86 12.80
N GLY A 89 -6.55 -19.89 11.94
CA GLY A 89 -7.24 -21.14 12.15
C GLY A 89 -8.75 -21.06 11.88
N ARG A 90 -9.34 -22.23 11.63
CA ARG A 90 -10.74 -22.38 11.20
C ARG A 90 -11.74 -21.74 12.16
N LEU A 91 -11.62 -22.04 13.46
CA LEU A 91 -12.60 -21.57 14.46
C LEU A 91 -12.63 -20.04 14.58
N TYR A 92 -11.46 -19.41 14.57
CA TYR A 92 -11.40 -17.95 14.65
C TYR A 92 -11.84 -17.29 13.33
N PHE A 93 -11.51 -17.88 12.19
CA PHE A 93 -11.98 -17.41 10.90
C PHE A 93 -13.52 -17.44 10.80
N GLU A 94 -14.15 -18.53 11.20
CA GLU A 94 -15.62 -18.64 11.25
C GLU A 94 -16.24 -17.67 12.27
N HIS A 95 -15.55 -17.41 13.39
CA HIS A 95 -15.98 -16.37 14.32
C HIS A 95 -15.96 -14.97 13.66
N LEU A 96 -14.90 -14.65 12.90
CA LEU A 96 -14.83 -13.39 12.15
C LEU A 96 -15.93 -13.28 11.11
N LEU A 97 -16.20 -14.33 10.34
CA LEU A 97 -17.29 -14.33 9.36
C LEU A 97 -18.62 -13.95 10.03
N ARG A 98 -18.98 -14.60 11.14
CA ARG A 98 -20.25 -14.35 11.82
C ARG A 98 -20.30 -13.02 12.56
N ARG A 99 -19.26 -12.67 13.31
CA ARG A 99 -19.29 -11.54 14.26
C ARG A 99 -18.79 -10.22 13.69
N ARG A 100 -17.88 -10.28 12.73
CA ARG A 100 -17.34 -9.07 12.10
C ARG A 100 -17.99 -8.76 10.74
N HIS A 101 -18.23 -9.82 9.95
CA HIS A 101 -18.78 -9.69 8.61
C HIS A 101 -20.29 -9.97 8.54
N PHE A 102 -20.89 -10.46 9.62
CA PHE A 102 -22.31 -10.80 9.71
C PHE A 102 -22.77 -11.81 8.65
N LEU A 103 -21.86 -12.71 8.28
CA LEU A 103 -22.09 -13.78 7.32
C LEU A 103 -22.30 -15.09 8.06
N ASP A 104 -23.44 -15.75 7.80
CA ASP A 104 -23.74 -17.09 8.35
C ASP A 104 -23.33 -18.17 7.35
N VAL A 105 -22.01 -18.19 7.07
CA VAL A 105 -21.38 -19.18 6.18
C VAL A 105 -20.17 -19.80 6.86
N GLY A 106 -19.88 -21.05 6.52
CA GLY A 106 -18.70 -21.76 6.99
C GLY A 106 -17.48 -21.57 6.08
N VAL A 107 -16.33 -21.97 6.57
CA VAL A 107 -15.07 -21.88 5.82
C VAL A 107 -15.10 -22.70 4.53
N ASP A 108 -15.79 -23.84 4.52
CA ASP A 108 -15.90 -24.69 3.33
C ASP A 108 -16.75 -24.06 2.24
N GLU A 109 -17.80 -23.34 2.60
CA GLU A 109 -18.62 -22.57 1.65
C GLU A 109 -17.84 -21.41 1.04
N VAL A 110 -17.07 -20.66 1.86
CA VAL A 110 -16.19 -19.59 1.36
C VAL A 110 -15.14 -20.15 0.41
N ARG A 111 -14.54 -21.31 0.75
CA ARG A 111 -13.58 -22.00 -0.13
C ARG A 111 -14.24 -22.45 -1.45
N ALA A 112 -15.41 -23.07 -1.38
CA ALA A 112 -16.14 -23.50 -2.58
C ALA A 112 -16.52 -22.32 -3.49
N LEU A 113 -16.95 -21.20 -2.89
CA LEU A 113 -17.19 -19.96 -3.60
C LEU A 113 -15.91 -19.44 -4.29
N GLY A 114 -14.79 -19.43 -3.57
CA GLY A 114 -13.50 -18.99 -4.13
C GLY A 114 -13.04 -19.83 -5.31
N VAL A 115 -13.17 -21.18 -5.23
CA VAL A 115 -12.84 -22.08 -6.35
C VAL A 115 -13.72 -21.80 -7.56
N ARG A 116 -15.04 -21.66 -7.36
CA ARG A 116 -15.97 -21.35 -8.45
C ARG A 116 -15.64 -20.01 -9.12
N LEU A 117 -15.43 -18.96 -8.32
CA LEU A 117 -15.06 -17.65 -8.85
C LEU A 117 -13.73 -17.65 -9.60
N LEU A 118 -12.75 -18.45 -9.14
CA LEU A 118 -11.48 -18.63 -9.83
C LEU A 118 -11.69 -19.26 -11.23
N GLU A 119 -12.52 -20.30 -11.32
CA GLU A 119 -12.82 -20.98 -12.59
C GLU A 119 -13.59 -20.05 -13.55
N GLU A 120 -14.61 -19.34 -13.07
CA GLU A 120 -15.39 -18.37 -13.84
C GLU A 120 -14.49 -17.21 -14.35
N THR A 121 -13.66 -16.64 -13.47
CA THR A 121 -12.73 -15.55 -13.83
C THR A 121 -11.69 -16.02 -14.84
N ARG A 122 -11.17 -17.26 -14.68
CA ARG A 122 -10.21 -17.83 -15.63
C ARG A 122 -10.82 -18.04 -17.00
N ALA A 123 -12.07 -18.51 -17.06
CA ALA A 123 -12.79 -18.66 -18.33
C ALA A 123 -13.04 -17.31 -19.00
N ALA A 124 -13.45 -16.29 -18.23
CA ALA A 124 -13.62 -14.93 -18.75
C ALA A 124 -12.30 -14.33 -19.26
N LEU A 125 -11.21 -14.51 -18.51
CA LEU A 125 -9.88 -14.05 -18.92
C LEU A 125 -9.43 -14.67 -20.24
N LEU A 126 -9.66 -15.97 -20.44
CA LEU A 126 -9.35 -16.66 -21.71
C LEU A 126 -10.22 -16.14 -22.85
N GLN A 127 -11.49 -15.85 -22.60
CA GLN A 127 -12.38 -15.25 -23.59
C GLN A 127 -11.88 -13.89 -24.05
N GLU A 128 -11.52 -13.01 -23.11
CA GLU A 128 -10.94 -11.69 -23.41
C GLU A 128 -9.59 -11.80 -24.12
N CYS A 129 -8.75 -12.76 -23.72
CA CYS A 129 -7.48 -13.03 -24.39
C CYS A 129 -7.68 -13.36 -25.88
N ARG A 130 -8.64 -14.20 -26.21
CA ARG A 130 -9.01 -14.53 -27.59
C ARG A 130 -9.55 -13.32 -28.35
N ALA A 131 -10.43 -12.53 -27.72
CA ALA A 131 -11.00 -11.32 -28.31
C ALA A 131 -9.94 -10.28 -28.67
N LEU A 132 -8.87 -10.19 -27.87
CA LEU A 132 -7.72 -9.31 -28.10
C LEU A 132 -6.64 -9.91 -29.02
N GLY A 133 -6.92 -11.06 -29.64
CA GLY A 133 -6.01 -11.73 -30.57
C GLY A 133 -4.81 -12.43 -29.92
N GLY A 134 -4.92 -12.78 -28.62
CA GLY A 134 -3.91 -13.54 -27.88
C GLY A 134 -4.09 -15.06 -27.97
N GLY A 135 -5.18 -15.54 -28.57
CA GLY A 135 -5.52 -16.97 -28.55
C GLY A 135 -5.75 -17.45 -27.11
N ASP A 136 -5.13 -18.56 -26.75
CA ASP A 136 -5.19 -19.12 -25.39
C ASP A 136 -3.93 -18.79 -24.54
N ASP A 137 -2.99 -18.01 -25.08
CA ASP A 137 -1.74 -17.64 -24.40
C ASP A 137 -1.88 -16.26 -23.72
N VAL A 138 -2.45 -16.27 -22.54
CA VAL A 138 -2.61 -15.07 -21.69
C VAL A 138 -1.24 -14.44 -21.38
N ALA A 139 -0.20 -15.24 -21.14
CA ALA A 139 1.11 -14.73 -20.80
C ALA A 139 1.76 -13.98 -21.99
N ALA A 140 1.64 -14.49 -23.20
CA ALA A 140 2.12 -13.80 -24.39
C ALA A 140 1.34 -12.50 -24.65
N LEU A 141 0.03 -12.50 -24.47
CA LEU A 141 -0.78 -11.28 -24.57
C LEU A 141 -0.35 -10.25 -23.53
N THR A 142 -0.19 -10.65 -22.27
CA THR A 142 0.25 -9.77 -21.18
C THR A 142 1.62 -9.15 -21.52
N ARG A 143 2.60 -9.94 -21.94
CA ARG A 143 3.91 -9.39 -22.37
C ARG A 143 3.77 -8.37 -23.49
N ARG A 144 2.90 -8.63 -24.48
CA ARG A 144 2.65 -7.69 -25.59
C ARG A 144 2.01 -6.39 -25.12
N LEU A 145 1.07 -6.44 -24.18
CA LEU A 145 0.44 -5.26 -23.59
C LEU A 145 1.42 -4.48 -22.70
N ASN A 146 2.21 -5.18 -21.93
CA ASN A 146 3.21 -4.59 -21.03
C ASN A 146 4.37 -3.94 -21.78
N ALA A 147 4.68 -4.36 -23.01
CA ALA A 147 5.66 -3.69 -23.86
C ALA A 147 5.23 -2.25 -24.26
N ASN A 148 3.97 -1.90 -24.09
CA ASN A 148 3.44 -0.55 -24.34
C ASN A 148 3.36 0.25 -23.04
N HIS A 149 4.49 0.76 -22.58
CA HIS A 149 4.63 1.54 -21.34
C HIS A 149 5.32 2.88 -21.58
N PRO A 150 5.15 3.87 -20.68
CA PRO A 150 5.86 5.13 -20.77
C PRO A 150 7.35 4.95 -20.45
N PRO A 151 8.21 5.86 -20.93
CA PRO A 151 9.59 5.95 -20.45
C PRO A 151 9.61 6.24 -18.94
N GLN A 152 10.58 5.68 -18.20
CA GLN A 152 10.71 5.86 -16.75
C GLN A 152 10.68 7.34 -16.34
N ALA A 153 11.35 8.21 -17.08
CA ALA A 153 11.39 9.64 -16.77
C ALA A 153 10.02 10.35 -16.86
N GLN A 154 9.04 9.74 -17.55
CA GLN A 154 7.69 10.31 -17.71
C GLN A 154 6.65 9.58 -16.85
N LEU A 155 7.04 8.56 -16.10
CA LEU A 155 6.13 7.68 -15.41
C LEU A 155 5.18 8.42 -14.46
N LEU A 156 5.69 9.27 -13.58
CA LEU A 156 4.87 10.03 -12.64
C LEU A 156 3.91 11.00 -13.34
N GLU A 157 4.35 11.59 -14.44
CA GLU A 157 3.51 12.51 -15.20
C GLU A 157 2.36 11.78 -15.89
N VAL A 158 2.62 10.60 -16.45
CA VAL A 158 1.57 9.77 -17.05
C VAL A 158 0.53 9.36 -16.00
N TYR A 159 0.94 8.99 -14.78
CA TYR A 159 0.01 8.73 -13.69
C TYR A 159 -0.83 9.95 -13.33
N ARG A 160 -0.22 11.15 -13.22
CA ARG A 160 -0.95 12.41 -12.93
C ARG A 160 -2.00 12.68 -14.01
N MET A 161 -1.62 12.58 -15.27
CA MET A 161 -2.53 12.81 -16.40
C MET A 161 -3.70 11.82 -16.41
N GLN A 162 -3.43 10.53 -16.16
CA GLN A 162 -4.48 9.50 -16.13
C GLN A 162 -5.44 9.67 -14.94
N MET A 163 -4.93 10.07 -13.76
CA MET A 163 -5.79 10.35 -12.63
C MET A 163 -6.69 11.58 -12.85
N GLN A 164 -6.15 12.64 -13.47
CA GLN A 164 -6.94 13.81 -13.86
C GLN A 164 -8.00 13.45 -14.91
N ALA A 165 -7.64 12.63 -15.90
CA ALA A 165 -8.58 12.16 -16.92
C ALA A 165 -9.70 11.31 -16.29
N ALA A 166 -9.38 10.43 -15.35
CA ALA A 166 -10.36 9.62 -14.64
C ALA A 166 -11.32 10.49 -13.81
N GLN A 167 -10.81 11.50 -13.09
CA GLN A 167 -11.63 12.45 -12.35
C GLN A 167 -12.56 13.25 -13.27
N ALA A 168 -12.03 13.76 -14.36
CA ALA A 168 -12.81 14.50 -15.36
C ALA A 168 -13.91 13.63 -15.99
N PHE A 169 -13.60 12.36 -16.27
CA PHE A 169 -14.57 11.40 -16.79
C PHE A 169 -15.73 11.17 -15.80
N VAL A 170 -15.43 10.89 -14.54
CA VAL A 170 -16.44 10.69 -13.48
C VAL A 170 -17.33 11.91 -13.34
N SER A 171 -16.76 13.12 -13.35
CA SER A 171 -17.49 14.38 -13.19
C SER A 171 -18.32 14.72 -14.41
N SER A 172 -17.80 14.55 -15.63
CA SER A 172 -18.48 14.91 -16.86
C SER A 172 -19.66 13.98 -17.21
N HIS A 173 -19.61 12.73 -16.73
CA HIS A 173 -20.67 11.75 -16.93
C HIS A 173 -21.64 11.66 -15.74
N ASP A 174 -21.48 12.51 -14.73
CA ASP A 174 -22.30 12.52 -13.52
C ASP A 174 -22.50 11.13 -12.88
N LEU A 175 -21.42 10.34 -12.89
CA LEU A 175 -21.47 8.96 -12.40
C LEU A 175 -21.69 8.92 -10.89
N VAL A 176 -21.12 9.88 -10.17
CA VAL A 176 -21.19 10.01 -8.72
C VAL A 176 -20.72 11.41 -8.31
N SER A 177 -21.27 11.95 -7.21
CA SER A 177 -20.87 13.25 -6.68
C SER A 177 -19.42 13.24 -6.21
N VAL A 178 -18.64 14.19 -6.70
CA VAL A 178 -17.24 14.39 -6.29
C VAL A 178 -17.16 15.54 -5.30
N PRO A 179 -16.63 15.33 -4.07
CA PRO A 179 -16.45 16.38 -3.08
C PRO A 179 -15.55 17.52 -3.60
N GLN A 180 -15.88 18.78 -3.27
CA GLN A 180 -15.11 19.95 -3.71
C GLN A 180 -13.72 20.00 -3.04
N ALA A 181 -13.65 19.68 -1.73
CA ALA A 181 -12.40 19.64 -0.99
C ALA A 181 -11.80 18.22 -1.12
N THR A 182 -11.02 18.00 -2.17
CA THR A 182 -10.30 16.76 -2.39
C THR A 182 -9.05 17.02 -3.21
N ARG A 183 -7.94 16.43 -2.79
CA ARG A 183 -6.66 16.51 -3.47
C ARG A 183 -6.00 15.14 -3.50
N LEU A 184 -5.44 14.78 -4.64
CA LEU A 184 -4.65 13.57 -4.80
C LEU A 184 -3.31 13.94 -5.42
N GLU A 185 -2.22 13.66 -4.73
CA GLU A 185 -0.87 13.92 -5.19
C GLU A 185 -0.18 12.63 -5.59
N VAL A 186 0.37 12.60 -6.79
CA VAL A 186 1.17 11.48 -7.29
C VAL A 186 2.64 11.78 -7.03
N MET A 187 3.31 10.91 -6.31
CA MET A 187 4.72 11.07 -5.94
C MET A 187 5.46 9.73 -5.88
N GLU A 188 6.77 9.79 -5.85
CA GLU A 188 7.57 8.57 -5.67
C GLU A 188 7.35 7.97 -4.29
N THR A 189 7.33 6.63 -4.23
CA THR A 189 7.32 5.91 -2.98
C THR A 189 8.56 6.27 -2.17
N PRO A 190 8.41 6.74 -0.91
CA PRO A 190 9.53 6.99 -0.01
C PRO A 190 10.44 5.78 0.11
N LEU A 191 11.76 5.98 0.14
CA LEU A 191 12.74 4.89 0.14
C LEU A 191 12.47 3.82 1.20
N PHE A 192 12.07 4.24 2.41
CA PHE A 192 11.81 3.33 3.52
C PHE A 192 10.55 2.46 3.35
N LEU A 193 9.68 2.76 2.38
CA LEU A 193 8.47 1.98 2.06
C LEU A 193 8.64 1.10 0.82
N ARG A 194 9.68 1.30 -0.01
CA ARG A 194 9.81 0.59 -1.31
C ARG A 194 9.88 -0.93 -1.18
N HIS A 195 10.39 -1.44 -0.05
CA HIS A 195 10.41 -2.88 0.20
C HIS A 195 9.04 -3.48 0.53
N GLN A 196 8.05 -2.65 0.92
CA GLN A 196 6.66 -3.04 1.18
C GLN A 196 5.74 -2.68 0.02
N ILE A 197 6.09 -1.63 -0.73
CA ILE A 197 5.34 -1.12 -1.87
C ILE A 197 6.23 -1.30 -3.11
N PRO A 198 6.28 -2.49 -3.71
CA PRO A 198 7.17 -2.73 -4.84
C PRO A 198 6.70 -2.06 -6.14
N PHE A 199 5.42 -1.75 -6.27
CA PHE A 199 4.81 -1.20 -7.49
C PHE A 199 4.22 0.19 -7.26
N ALA A 200 3.09 0.27 -6.57
CA ALA A 200 2.38 1.51 -6.24
C ALA A 200 1.42 1.28 -5.07
N ALA A 201 1.02 2.34 -4.40
CA ALA A 201 0.01 2.28 -3.34
C ALA A 201 -0.71 3.61 -3.17
N TYR A 202 -2.00 3.53 -2.86
CA TYR A 202 -2.78 4.68 -2.44
C TYR A 202 -2.70 4.86 -0.91
N ASN A 203 -2.55 6.10 -0.47
CA ASN A 203 -2.60 6.50 0.93
C ASN A 203 -3.72 7.53 1.14
N GLU A 204 -4.67 7.16 1.97
CA GLU A 204 -5.91 7.91 2.18
C GLU A 204 -5.70 9.23 2.93
N PRO A 205 -6.57 10.24 2.75
CA PRO A 205 -6.56 11.45 3.53
C PRO A 205 -6.83 11.18 5.02
N VAL A 206 -6.17 11.94 5.87
CA VAL A 206 -6.49 11.92 7.32
C VAL A 206 -7.92 12.42 7.51
N PRO A 207 -8.76 11.76 8.34
CA PRO A 207 -10.18 12.12 8.48
C PRO A 207 -10.48 13.57 8.79
N ASN A 208 -9.60 14.22 9.55
CA ASN A 208 -9.77 15.60 10.01
C ASN A 208 -8.95 16.62 9.19
N ASP A 209 -8.31 16.19 8.10
CA ASP A 209 -7.64 17.10 7.19
C ASP A 209 -8.67 17.93 6.41
N PRO A 210 -8.70 19.26 6.54
CA PRO A 210 -9.63 20.10 5.78
C PRO A 210 -9.38 20.08 4.28
N GLY A 211 -8.16 19.78 3.84
CA GLY A 211 -7.76 19.68 2.43
C GLY A 211 -8.06 18.35 1.79
N GLN A 212 -8.37 17.33 2.60
CA GLN A 212 -8.58 15.95 2.16
C GLN A 212 -7.49 15.49 1.20
N GLN A 213 -6.22 15.67 1.63
CA GLN A 213 -5.05 15.33 0.85
C GLN A 213 -4.77 13.83 0.89
N GLY A 214 -4.96 13.13 -0.22
CA GLY A 214 -4.50 11.77 -0.45
C GLY A 214 -3.17 11.74 -1.20
N TYR A 215 -2.46 10.61 -1.12
CA TYR A 215 -1.20 10.39 -1.84
C TYR A 215 -1.28 9.09 -2.63
N TYR A 216 -0.80 9.16 -3.85
CA TYR A 216 -0.58 7.97 -4.66
C TYR A 216 0.92 7.79 -4.88
N TYR A 217 1.47 6.77 -4.24
CA TYR A 217 2.88 6.44 -4.34
C TYR A 217 3.12 5.54 -5.54
N VAL A 218 4.12 5.89 -6.34
CA VAL A 218 4.61 5.07 -7.45
C VAL A 218 6.06 4.72 -7.16
N THR A 219 6.39 3.46 -7.11
CA THR A 219 7.77 3.02 -6.87
C THR A 219 8.55 3.08 -8.17
N PRO A 220 9.67 3.85 -8.22
CA PRO A 220 10.49 3.89 -9.40
C PRO A 220 11.01 2.49 -9.75
N PRO A 221 10.79 2.02 -11.00
CA PRO A 221 11.29 0.73 -11.43
C PRO A 221 12.83 0.72 -11.45
N VAL A 222 13.43 -0.39 -11.08
CA VAL A 222 14.89 -0.55 -11.06
C VAL A 222 15.43 -1.20 -12.33
N ASP A 223 14.56 -1.80 -13.14
CA ASP A 223 14.88 -2.45 -14.40
C ASP A 223 13.70 -2.38 -15.38
N GLU A 224 13.92 -2.89 -16.60
CA GLU A 224 12.94 -2.89 -17.67
C GLU A 224 11.74 -3.83 -17.39
N GLU A 225 11.95 -4.91 -16.65
CA GLU A 225 10.87 -5.83 -16.30
C GLU A 225 9.86 -5.15 -15.37
N GLN A 226 10.35 -4.45 -14.37
CA GLN A 226 9.50 -3.65 -13.49
C GLN A 226 8.86 -2.47 -14.22
N LEU A 227 9.59 -1.82 -15.14
CA LEU A 227 9.02 -0.73 -15.93
C LEU A 227 7.85 -1.23 -16.79
N ALA A 228 7.97 -2.41 -17.38
CA ALA A 228 6.91 -3.03 -18.20
C ALA A 228 5.62 -3.33 -17.41
N GLU A 229 5.69 -3.45 -16.08
CA GLU A 229 4.48 -3.57 -15.24
C GLU A 229 3.63 -2.29 -15.25
N HIS A 230 4.25 -1.14 -15.54
CA HIS A 230 3.57 0.16 -15.68
C HIS A 230 3.07 0.42 -17.11
N SER A 231 2.43 -0.56 -17.75
CA SER A 231 1.85 -0.35 -19.07
C SER A 231 0.75 0.71 -19.06
N TYR A 232 0.52 1.40 -20.19
CA TYR A 232 -0.53 2.42 -20.28
C TYR A 232 -1.91 1.87 -19.89
N ALA A 233 -2.23 0.64 -20.28
CA ALA A 233 -3.47 -0.02 -19.88
C ALA A 233 -3.52 -0.29 -18.36
N GLY A 234 -2.41 -0.75 -17.78
CA GLY A 234 -2.26 -0.98 -16.35
C GLY A 234 -2.38 0.31 -15.54
N ILE A 235 -1.72 1.39 -15.99
CA ILE A 235 -1.80 2.72 -15.35
C ILE A 235 -3.25 3.23 -15.36
N MET A 236 -3.95 3.14 -16.49
CA MET A 236 -5.35 3.57 -16.58
C MET A 236 -6.25 2.77 -15.63
N HIS A 237 -6.12 1.44 -15.61
CA HIS A 237 -6.86 0.57 -14.69
C HIS A 237 -6.59 0.91 -13.22
N THR A 238 -5.31 1.06 -12.88
CA THR A 238 -4.88 1.38 -11.52
C THR A 238 -5.39 2.76 -11.08
N CYS A 239 -5.35 3.77 -11.96
CA CYS A 239 -5.90 5.09 -11.66
C CYS A 239 -7.42 5.05 -11.42
N ALA A 240 -8.16 4.23 -12.17
CA ALA A 240 -9.59 4.04 -11.91
C ALA A 240 -9.83 3.33 -10.57
N HIS A 241 -9.00 2.36 -10.22
CA HIS A 241 -9.10 1.59 -8.98
C HIS A 241 -8.71 2.40 -7.74
N GLU A 242 -7.61 3.14 -7.79
CA GLU A 242 -7.05 3.83 -6.63
C GLU A 242 -7.56 5.27 -6.47
N ALA A 243 -7.92 5.92 -7.58
CA ALA A 243 -8.31 7.32 -7.56
C ALA A 243 -9.82 7.53 -7.83
N TRP A 244 -10.25 7.48 -9.10
CA TRP A 244 -11.56 7.92 -9.54
C TRP A 244 -12.23 6.92 -10.49
N PRO A 245 -13.34 6.28 -10.09
CA PRO A 245 -14.13 6.42 -8.84
C PRO A 245 -13.63 5.54 -7.67
N GLY A 246 -12.41 5.01 -7.77
CA GLY A 246 -11.83 4.05 -6.84
C GLY A 246 -11.63 4.55 -5.41
N HIS A 247 -10.60 4.06 -4.72
CA HIS A 247 -10.41 4.24 -3.27
C HIS A 247 -10.43 5.69 -2.78
N HIS A 248 -9.87 6.64 -3.53
CA HIS A 248 -9.83 8.04 -3.09
C HIS A 248 -11.23 8.63 -2.88
N LEU A 249 -12.15 8.40 -3.82
CA LEU A 249 -13.49 8.97 -3.74
C LEU A 249 -14.32 8.50 -2.54
N PRO A 250 -14.42 7.20 -2.21
CA PRO A 250 -15.10 6.74 -1.00
C PRO A 250 -14.51 7.31 0.29
N PHE A 251 -13.17 7.39 0.40
CA PHE A 251 -12.54 7.93 1.61
C PHE A 251 -12.82 9.41 1.81
N VAL A 252 -12.68 10.24 0.77
CA VAL A 252 -12.99 11.67 0.89
C VAL A 252 -14.47 11.92 1.13
N THR A 253 -15.36 11.08 0.57
CA THR A 253 -16.79 11.14 0.81
C THR A 253 -17.14 10.74 2.24
N ALA A 254 -16.59 9.64 2.73
CA ALA A 254 -16.78 9.18 4.10
C ALA A 254 -16.28 10.21 5.12
N ASN A 255 -15.16 10.85 4.85
CA ASN A 255 -14.58 11.87 5.73
C ASN A 255 -15.44 13.14 5.87
N GLN A 256 -16.40 13.38 4.97
CA GLN A 256 -17.39 14.45 5.14
C GLN A 256 -18.45 14.13 6.21
N ASN A 257 -18.63 12.86 6.54
CA ASN A 257 -19.59 12.44 7.55
C ASN A 257 -18.90 12.29 8.92
N PRO A 258 -19.29 13.09 9.94
CA PRO A 258 -18.69 13.01 11.28
C PRO A 258 -18.77 11.61 11.91
N ILE A 259 -19.79 10.83 11.59
CA ILE A 259 -19.98 9.47 12.10
C ILE A 259 -18.97 8.51 11.45
N ALA A 260 -18.70 8.67 10.17
CA ALA A 260 -17.74 7.83 9.43
C ALA A 260 -16.27 8.10 9.80
N ARG A 261 -15.97 9.25 10.42
CA ARG A 261 -14.63 9.62 10.89
C ARG A 261 -14.19 8.82 12.12
N SER A 262 -15.08 8.10 12.79
CA SER A 262 -14.71 7.29 13.94
C SER A 262 -13.98 6.02 13.53
N LEU A 263 -12.86 5.69 14.19
CA LEU A 263 -12.04 4.49 13.91
C LEU A 263 -12.81 3.17 13.80
N PRO A 264 -13.86 2.89 14.59
CA PRO A 264 -14.63 1.65 14.47
C PRO A 264 -15.42 1.52 13.16
N ARG A 265 -15.52 2.57 12.35
CA ARG A 265 -16.35 2.61 11.13
C ARG A 265 -15.56 2.83 9.84
N ARG A 266 -14.22 2.78 9.95
CA ARG A 266 -13.29 2.88 8.82
C ARG A 266 -12.85 1.53 8.29
#